data_3d87b0bb61acb7609de6a21a0eecb47b
#
_entry.id   3d87b0bb61acb7609de6a21a0eecb47b
#
_cell.length_a   1.000
_cell.length_b   1.000
_cell.length_c   1.000
_cell.angle_alpha   90.00
_cell.angle_beta   90.00
_cell.angle_gamma   90.00
#
_symmetry.space_group_name_H-M   'P 1'
#
loop_
_entity.id
_entity.type
_entity.pdbx_description
1 polymer ?
#
loop_
_entity_poly.entity_id
_entity_poly.type
_entity_poly.pdbx_seq_one_letter_code
_entity_poly.pdbx_strand_id
1 'polypeptide(L)'
;LLKNDRQLLPLSIGKLKSIAVIGPNADQIQFGDYTWTRDSRFGVTPLQGIRKWAGTNVKVNYAKGCSLVSMDESGIRQAVEAAEQSDVCVLFCGSASAALARDYKSSTCGEGFDLNDLTLTGAQPALIKAVQATGKPVILVLITGKPFAIPWEKKNIPAILVQWYAGEQSGNSIADILFGKVSPSGRLTFSFPESTGHLPVFYNHLRSDRGFYKSPGSYDSPGRDYVFSAPVPLWSFGHGLTYTTFEYSNLQTDRTSYLLNDTVHVRIDLKNTGKREGKEVVQ
;
A
#
# COMPACT_ATOMS: atom_id res chain seq x y z
N LEU A 1 -1.86 6.11 -1.53
CA LEU A 1 -1.72 5.51 -2.86
C LEU A 1 -0.25 5.54 -3.24
N LEU A 2 0.37 4.37 -3.44
CA LEU A 2 1.80 4.26 -3.75
C LEU A 2 2.09 4.23 -5.25
N LYS A 3 1.20 3.63 -6.03
CA LYS A 3 1.35 3.47 -7.48
C LYS A 3 0.00 3.53 -8.16
N ASN A 4 -0.07 4.12 -9.37
CA ASN A 4 -1.30 4.23 -10.15
C ASN A 4 -0.99 4.42 -11.65
N ASP A 5 -0.50 3.34 -12.27
CA ASP A 5 -0.13 3.35 -13.69
C ASP A 5 -1.37 3.58 -14.56
N ARG A 6 -1.20 4.40 -15.58
CA ARG A 6 -2.26 4.72 -16.55
C ARG A 6 -3.56 5.20 -15.92
N GLN A 7 -3.51 5.74 -14.71
CA GLN A 7 -4.69 6.21 -13.97
C GLN A 7 -5.77 5.13 -13.82
N LEU A 8 -5.35 3.89 -13.48
CA LEU A 8 -6.27 2.78 -13.23
C LEU A 8 -7.28 3.14 -12.12
N LEU A 9 -6.84 3.86 -11.11
CA LEU A 9 -7.68 4.43 -10.05
C LEU A 9 -7.92 5.92 -10.29
N PRO A 10 -9.10 6.46 -9.91
CA PRO A 10 -10.25 5.74 -9.35
C PRO A 10 -11.01 4.93 -10.39
N LEU A 11 -11.61 3.83 -9.94
CA LEU A 11 -12.48 2.99 -10.77
C LEU A 11 -13.76 3.73 -11.13
N SER A 12 -14.17 3.63 -12.38
CA SER A 12 -15.46 4.14 -12.84
C SER A 12 -16.51 3.06 -12.71
N ILE A 13 -17.30 3.09 -11.65
CA ILE A 13 -18.30 2.03 -11.35
C ILE A 13 -19.29 1.82 -12.50
N GLY A 14 -19.70 2.87 -13.19
CA GLY A 14 -20.62 2.79 -14.34
C GLY A 14 -20.04 2.12 -15.59
N LYS A 15 -18.72 1.87 -15.61
CA LYS A 15 -18.06 1.15 -16.71
C LYS A 15 -17.76 -0.31 -16.39
N LEU A 16 -17.99 -0.73 -15.14
CA LEU A 16 -17.71 -2.09 -14.69
C LEU A 16 -18.97 -2.94 -14.69
N LYS A 17 -18.83 -4.19 -15.13
CA LYS A 17 -19.85 -5.23 -15.02
C LYS A 17 -19.54 -6.18 -13.86
N SER A 18 -18.26 -6.32 -13.52
CA SER A 18 -17.81 -7.25 -12.50
C SER A 18 -16.49 -6.82 -11.84
N ILE A 19 -16.34 -7.17 -10.57
CA ILE A 19 -15.13 -6.93 -9.76
C ILE A 19 -14.78 -8.20 -9.02
N ALA A 20 -13.53 -8.65 -9.12
CA ALA A 20 -13.00 -9.68 -8.23
C ALA A 20 -12.48 -9.01 -6.94
N VAL A 21 -12.91 -9.50 -5.80
CA VAL A 21 -12.41 -9.11 -4.47
C VAL A 21 -11.74 -10.33 -3.87
N ILE A 22 -10.42 -10.27 -3.76
CA ILE A 22 -9.59 -11.45 -3.49
C ILE A 22 -8.65 -11.16 -2.33
N GLY A 23 -8.31 -12.20 -1.57
CA GLY A 23 -7.23 -12.14 -0.60
C GLY A 23 -7.65 -12.44 0.84
N PRO A 24 -6.66 -12.75 1.70
CA PRO A 24 -6.92 -13.14 3.09
C PRO A 24 -7.54 -12.00 3.94
N ASN A 25 -7.30 -10.75 3.56
CA ASN A 25 -7.84 -9.58 4.25
C ASN A 25 -9.09 -9.00 3.57
N ALA A 26 -9.61 -9.62 2.51
CA ALA A 26 -10.74 -9.09 1.75
C ALA A 26 -12.05 -9.04 2.54
N ASP A 27 -12.32 -10.06 3.36
CA ASP A 27 -13.54 -10.16 4.17
C ASP A 27 -13.23 -10.21 5.68
N GLN A 28 -12.25 -9.41 6.08
CA GLN A 28 -11.89 -9.22 7.48
C GLN A 28 -11.54 -7.77 7.74
N ILE A 29 -11.80 -7.31 8.96
CA ILE A 29 -11.27 -6.05 9.47
C ILE A 29 -10.00 -6.39 10.25
N GLN A 30 -8.90 -5.80 9.86
CA GLN A 30 -7.68 -5.86 10.64
C GLN A 30 -7.65 -4.68 11.61
N PHE A 31 -7.83 -4.98 12.87
CA PHE A 31 -7.67 -4.03 13.96
C PHE A 31 -6.19 -3.99 14.36
N GLY A 32 -5.70 -2.81 14.75
CA GLY A 32 -4.37 -2.67 15.33
C GLY A 32 -4.31 -3.22 16.76
N ASP A 33 -3.13 -3.16 17.35
CA ASP A 33 -2.94 -3.46 18.78
C ASP A 33 -3.74 -2.48 19.64
N TYR A 34 -4.09 -2.89 20.84
CA TYR A 34 -4.81 -2.06 21.83
C TYR A 34 -6.20 -1.60 21.42
N THR A 35 -6.82 -2.26 20.44
CA THR A 35 -8.23 -2.03 20.12
C THR A 35 -9.15 -2.79 21.06
N TRP A 36 -10.34 -2.25 21.31
CA TRP A 36 -11.32 -2.87 22.20
C TRP A 36 -11.88 -4.19 21.68
N THR A 37 -11.88 -4.40 20.39
CA THR A 37 -12.38 -5.61 19.73
C THR A 37 -11.52 -6.01 18.52
N ARG A 38 -11.67 -7.26 18.11
CA ARG A 38 -11.12 -7.80 16.86
C ARG A 38 -12.17 -8.49 16.03
N ASP A 39 -13.40 -8.43 16.46
CA ASP A 39 -14.50 -9.07 15.80
C ASP A 39 -14.97 -8.19 14.63
N SER A 40 -14.84 -8.70 13.41
CA SER A 40 -15.27 -8.02 12.19
C SER A 40 -16.78 -7.73 12.14
N ARG A 41 -17.58 -8.30 13.04
CA ARG A 41 -18.99 -7.94 13.20
C ARG A 41 -19.19 -6.48 13.66
N PHE A 42 -18.18 -5.89 14.26
CA PHE A 42 -18.21 -4.49 14.72
C PHE A 42 -17.71 -3.51 13.67
N GLY A 43 -18.00 -3.75 12.39
CA GLY A 43 -17.63 -2.82 11.35
C GLY A 43 -17.93 -3.33 9.95
N VAL A 44 -17.29 -2.73 8.97
CA VAL A 44 -17.49 -3.01 7.54
C VAL A 44 -16.21 -3.55 6.94
N THR A 45 -16.23 -4.78 6.43
CA THR A 45 -15.09 -5.38 5.73
C THR A 45 -14.88 -4.75 4.34
N PRO A 46 -13.68 -4.82 3.76
CA PRO A 46 -13.45 -4.37 2.38
C PRO A 46 -14.46 -4.96 1.37
N LEU A 47 -14.74 -6.26 1.47
CA LEU A 47 -15.73 -6.92 0.64
C LEU A 47 -17.13 -6.31 0.79
N GLN A 48 -17.56 -6.05 2.02
CA GLN A 48 -18.85 -5.42 2.30
C GLN A 48 -18.92 -3.99 1.75
N GLY A 49 -17.86 -3.21 1.94
CA GLY A 49 -17.76 -1.85 1.40
C GLY A 49 -17.86 -1.82 -0.12
N ILE A 50 -17.13 -2.71 -0.80
CA ILE A 50 -17.19 -2.83 -2.27
C ILE A 50 -18.56 -3.31 -2.74
N ARG A 51 -19.17 -4.30 -2.08
CA ARG A 51 -20.53 -4.76 -2.40
C ARG A 51 -21.58 -3.66 -2.28
N LYS A 52 -21.45 -2.82 -1.25
CA LYS A 52 -22.35 -1.65 -1.07
C LYS A 52 -22.24 -0.67 -2.25
N TRP A 53 -21.04 -0.40 -2.74
CA TRP A 53 -20.82 0.44 -3.92
C TRP A 53 -21.27 -0.22 -5.22
N ALA A 54 -21.03 -1.52 -5.38
CA ALA A 54 -21.42 -2.30 -6.54
C ALA A 54 -22.95 -2.34 -6.73
N GLY A 55 -23.70 -2.35 -5.63
CA GLY A 55 -25.14 -2.47 -5.64
C GLY A 55 -25.58 -3.76 -6.35
N THR A 56 -26.64 -3.67 -7.16
CA THR A 56 -27.13 -4.77 -7.99
C THR A 56 -26.56 -4.77 -9.41
N ASN A 57 -25.86 -3.71 -9.80
CA ASN A 57 -25.44 -3.47 -11.19
C ASN A 57 -24.07 -4.06 -11.51
N VAL A 58 -23.23 -4.31 -10.51
CA VAL A 58 -21.86 -4.83 -10.68
C VAL A 58 -21.72 -6.13 -9.91
N LYS A 59 -21.42 -7.21 -10.61
CA LYS A 59 -21.20 -8.52 -9.99
C LYS A 59 -19.89 -8.49 -9.18
N VAL A 60 -19.96 -8.92 -7.91
CA VAL A 60 -18.77 -9.06 -7.04
C VAL A 60 -18.44 -10.54 -6.89
N ASN A 61 -17.33 -10.95 -7.51
CA ASN A 61 -16.77 -12.30 -7.39
C ASN A 61 -15.77 -12.30 -6.23
N TYR A 62 -15.98 -13.15 -5.23
CA TYR A 62 -15.12 -13.21 -4.04
C TYR A 62 -14.37 -14.53 -3.98
N ALA A 63 -13.10 -14.46 -3.62
CA ALA A 63 -12.28 -15.61 -3.25
C ALA A 63 -11.25 -15.22 -2.17
N LYS A 64 -11.12 -16.02 -1.13
CA LYS A 64 -10.07 -15.81 -0.12
C LYS A 64 -8.66 -16.07 -0.69
N GLY A 65 -8.53 -17.04 -1.57
CA GLY A 65 -7.28 -17.39 -2.26
C GLY A 65 -6.23 -18.09 -1.41
N CYS A 66 -5.90 -17.53 -0.25
CA CYS A 66 -4.96 -18.13 0.70
C CYS A 66 -5.23 -17.63 2.13
N SER A 67 -4.47 -18.11 3.10
CA SER A 67 -4.41 -17.53 4.44
C SER A 67 -3.26 -16.52 4.55
N LEU A 68 -3.20 -15.79 5.70
CA LEU A 68 -2.13 -14.81 5.93
C LEU A 68 -0.74 -15.46 6.10
N VAL A 69 -0.67 -16.65 6.68
CA VAL A 69 0.61 -17.26 7.09
C VAL A 69 0.89 -18.63 6.51
N SER A 70 -0.15 -19.38 6.09
CA SER A 70 0.02 -20.72 5.54
C SER A 70 0.59 -20.68 4.12
N MET A 71 1.45 -21.65 3.82
CA MET A 71 1.96 -21.90 2.47
C MET A 71 0.98 -22.71 1.60
N ASP A 72 -0.24 -22.99 2.08
CA ASP A 72 -1.27 -23.69 1.33
C ASP A 72 -1.77 -22.82 0.17
N GLU A 73 -1.59 -23.32 -1.04
CA GLU A 73 -1.97 -22.69 -2.30
C GLU A 73 -3.30 -23.22 -2.85
N SER A 74 -3.96 -24.14 -2.17
CA SER A 74 -5.16 -24.83 -2.68
C SER A 74 -6.31 -23.90 -3.08
N GLY A 75 -6.41 -22.73 -2.42
CA GLY A 75 -7.41 -21.71 -2.73
C GLY A 75 -7.07 -20.81 -3.93
N ILE A 76 -5.85 -20.84 -4.45
CA ILE A 76 -5.41 -19.95 -5.54
C ILE A 76 -6.20 -20.17 -6.82
N ARG A 77 -6.53 -21.42 -7.14
CA ARG A 77 -7.34 -21.73 -8.33
C ARG A 77 -8.68 -20.99 -8.32
N GLN A 78 -9.40 -21.01 -7.19
CA GLN A 78 -10.67 -20.29 -7.07
C GLN A 78 -10.48 -18.77 -7.21
N ALA A 79 -9.38 -18.23 -6.74
CA ALA A 79 -9.05 -16.81 -6.90
C ALA A 79 -8.78 -16.43 -8.37
N VAL A 80 -8.08 -17.28 -9.10
CA VAL A 80 -7.87 -17.14 -10.55
C VAL A 80 -9.20 -17.17 -11.30
N GLU A 81 -10.06 -18.15 -11.02
CA GLU A 81 -11.40 -18.25 -11.63
C GLU A 81 -12.23 -16.98 -11.36
N ALA A 82 -12.20 -16.44 -10.13
CA ALA A 82 -12.87 -15.18 -9.80
C ALA A 82 -12.29 -13.99 -10.57
N ALA A 83 -10.97 -13.94 -10.74
CA ALA A 83 -10.29 -12.90 -11.51
C ALA A 83 -10.65 -12.95 -13.00
N GLU A 84 -10.60 -14.12 -13.63
CA GLU A 84 -10.93 -14.32 -15.04
C GLU A 84 -12.34 -13.88 -15.39
N GLN A 85 -13.29 -14.09 -14.45
CA GLN A 85 -14.71 -13.71 -14.58
C GLN A 85 -14.98 -12.23 -14.26
N SER A 86 -13.95 -11.41 -14.08
CA SER A 86 -14.09 -10.04 -13.66
C SER A 86 -13.37 -9.04 -14.58
N ASP A 87 -13.85 -7.80 -14.61
CA ASP A 87 -13.27 -6.72 -15.39
C ASP A 87 -12.01 -6.17 -14.72
N VAL A 88 -11.96 -6.22 -13.38
CA VAL A 88 -10.86 -5.74 -12.55
C VAL A 88 -10.76 -6.57 -11.28
N CYS A 89 -9.55 -6.72 -10.76
CA CYS A 89 -9.26 -7.46 -9.53
C CYS A 89 -8.76 -6.50 -8.44
N VAL A 90 -9.32 -6.59 -7.25
CA VAL A 90 -8.83 -5.91 -6.06
C VAL A 90 -8.36 -6.96 -5.06
N LEU A 91 -7.04 -7.01 -4.81
CA LEU A 91 -6.42 -7.94 -3.89
C LEU A 91 -6.18 -7.27 -2.55
N PHE A 92 -6.60 -7.90 -1.47
CA PHE A 92 -6.40 -7.49 -0.09
C PHE A 92 -5.43 -8.44 0.61
N CYS A 93 -4.16 -8.05 0.61
CA CYS A 93 -3.05 -8.80 1.20
C CYS A 93 -2.41 -8.01 2.33
N GLY A 94 -1.44 -8.60 3.01
CA GLY A 94 -0.66 -7.90 4.02
C GLY A 94 -0.47 -8.71 5.30
N SER A 95 -0.77 -8.10 6.44
CA SER A 95 -0.51 -8.64 7.77
C SER A 95 -1.75 -8.62 8.65
N ALA A 96 -1.65 -9.28 9.80
CA ALA A 96 -2.55 -9.15 10.93
C ALA A 96 -1.74 -8.79 12.17
N SER A 97 -2.25 -7.85 12.96
CA SER A 97 -1.65 -7.47 14.22
C SER A 97 -1.78 -8.59 15.25
N ALA A 98 -0.73 -8.84 16.00
CA ALA A 98 -0.73 -9.77 17.12
C ALA A 98 -1.67 -9.30 18.22
N ALA A 99 -1.78 -8.03 18.38
CA ALA A 99 -2.53 -7.29 19.40
C ALA A 99 -2.88 -8.16 20.58
N LEU A 100 -2.62 -7.89 21.72
CA LEU A 100 -3.09 -8.54 22.96
C LEU A 100 -3.86 -9.88 22.81
N ALA A 101 -3.77 -10.50 21.61
CA ALA A 101 -4.59 -11.61 21.24
C ALA A 101 -4.01 -12.93 21.62
N ARG A 102 -4.91 -13.69 21.95
CA ARG A 102 -4.84 -15.06 22.36
C ARG A 102 -4.49 -16.05 21.23
N ASP A 103 -4.57 -15.62 19.98
CA ASP A 103 -4.20 -16.43 18.81
C ASP A 103 -2.98 -15.86 18.08
N TYR A 104 -1.81 -16.36 18.45
CA TYR A 104 -0.54 -15.97 17.82
C TYR A 104 -0.30 -16.64 16.46
N LYS A 105 -1.13 -17.61 16.05
CA LYS A 105 -0.88 -18.43 14.88
C LYS A 105 -1.06 -17.70 13.55
N SER A 106 -1.88 -16.64 13.53
CA SER A 106 -2.12 -15.83 12.35
C SER A 106 -1.54 -14.42 12.44
N SER A 107 -0.88 -14.10 13.55
CA SER A 107 -0.30 -12.78 13.77
C SER A 107 1.04 -12.65 13.06
N THR A 108 1.26 -11.54 12.37
CA THR A 108 2.46 -11.30 11.58
C THR A 108 3.13 -9.96 11.88
N CYS A 109 2.63 -9.20 12.83
CA CYS A 109 3.24 -7.98 13.37
C CYS A 109 2.55 -7.59 14.68
N GLY A 110 3.09 -6.62 15.39
CA GLY A 110 2.56 -6.10 16.64
C GLY A 110 3.58 -6.13 17.74
N GLU A 111 3.19 -5.69 18.93
CA GLU A 111 4.06 -5.68 20.10
C GLU A 111 4.54 -7.09 20.44
N GLY A 112 5.86 -7.26 20.55
CA GLY A 112 6.48 -8.55 20.83
C GLY A 112 6.56 -9.51 19.62
N PHE A 113 6.24 -9.03 18.41
CA PHE A 113 6.23 -9.83 17.18
C PHE A 113 7.07 -9.19 16.08
N ASP A 114 8.39 -9.22 16.27
CA ASP A 114 9.34 -8.78 15.26
C ASP A 114 9.48 -9.81 14.15
N LEU A 115 9.76 -9.37 12.96
CA LEU A 115 9.94 -10.22 11.80
C LEU A 115 11.40 -10.23 11.36
N ASN A 116 11.87 -11.40 10.99
CA ASN A 116 13.17 -11.60 10.36
C ASN A 116 13.14 -11.34 8.85
N ASP A 117 11.97 -11.20 8.26
CA ASP A 117 11.76 -10.91 6.84
C ASP A 117 10.60 -9.92 6.64
N LEU A 118 10.72 -9.05 5.65
CA LEU A 118 9.74 -8.04 5.31
C LEU A 118 8.94 -8.37 4.03
N THR A 119 9.06 -9.58 3.50
CA THR A 119 8.21 -10.03 2.39
C THR A 119 6.79 -10.37 2.88
N LEU A 120 5.86 -10.47 1.95
CA LEU A 120 4.52 -10.96 2.25
C LEU A 120 4.59 -12.43 2.68
N THR A 121 3.90 -12.78 3.76
CA THR A 121 3.95 -14.09 4.37
C THR A 121 3.09 -15.14 3.66
N GLY A 122 3.42 -16.42 3.85
CA GLY A 122 2.63 -17.54 3.35
C GLY A 122 2.53 -17.58 1.82
N ALA A 123 1.40 -18.03 1.33
CA ALA A 123 1.11 -18.14 -0.11
C ALA A 123 0.67 -16.80 -0.76
N GLN A 124 0.70 -15.67 -0.04
CA GLN A 124 0.27 -14.37 -0.60
C GLN A 124 1.05 -13.96 -1.86
N PRO A 125 2.39 -14.10 -1.95
CA PRO A 125 3.12 -13.78 -3.18
C PRO A 125 2.71 -14.67 -4.36
N ALA A 126 2.45 -15.95 -4.13
CA ALA A 126 1.97 -16.87 -5.16
C ALA A 126 0.56 -16.47 -5.65
N LEU A 127 -0.35 -16.14 -4.74
CA LEU A 127 -1.68 -15.63 -5.04
C LEU A 127 -1.63 -14.38 -5.94
N ILE A 128 -0.82 -13.38 -5.55
CA ILE A 128 -0.70 -12.12 -6.31
C ILE A 128 -0.19 -12.39 -7.73
N LYS A 129 0.84 -13.23 -7.87
CA LYS A 129 1.40 -13.61 -9.17
C LYS A 129 0.40 -14.35 -10.04
N ALA A 130 -0.34 -15.31 -9.46
CA ALA A 130 -1.35 -16.08 -10.18
C ALA A 130 -2.50 -15.20 -10.69
N VAL A 131 -2.99 -14.28 -9.87
CA VAL A 131 -4.03 -13.33 -10.29
C VAL A 131 -3.50 -12.35 -11.34
N GLN A 132 -2.27 -11.85 -11.19
CA GLN A 132 -1.65 -10.97 -12.19
C GLN A 132 -1.49 -11.67 -13.54
N ALA A 133 -1.15 -12.97 -13.55
CA ALA A 133 -0.98 -13.78 -14.76
C ALA A 133 -2.27 -13.95 -15.59
N THR A 134 -3.45 -13.67 -15.02
CA THR A 134 -4.74 -13.65 -15.76
C THR A 134 -4.81 -12.51 -16.79
N GLY A 135 -3.90 -11.53 -16.72
CA GLY A 135 -3.87 -10.36 -17.59
C GLY A 135 -4.95 -9.31 -17.26
N LYS A 136 -5.78 -9.54 -16.23
CA LYS A 136 -6.76 -8.55 -15.78
C LYS A 136 -6.07 -7.39 -15.06
N PRO A 137 -6.63 -6.17 -15.09
CA PRO A 137 -6.13 -5.07 -14.26
C PRO A 137 -6.20 -5.45 -12.78
N VAL A 138 -5.07 -5.31 -12.06
CA VAL A 138 -4.94 -5.68 -10.65
C VAL A 138 -4.66 -4.45 -9.81
N ILE A 139 -5.38 -4.30 -8.72
CA ILE A 139 -5.17 -3.32 -7.67
C ILE A 139 -4.77 -4.09 -6.40
N LEU A 140 -3.60 -3.82 -5.86
CA LEU A 140 -3.15 -4.40 -4.59
C LEU A 140 -3.38 -3.41 -3.46
N VAL A 141 -4.17 -3.82 -2.48
CA VAL A 141 -4.39 -3.09 -1.22
C VAL A 141 -3.66 -3.83 -0.11
N LEU A 142 -2.64 -3.20 0.43
CA LEU A 142 -1.89 -3.70 1.57
C LEU A 142 -2.56 -3.26 2.87
N ILE A 143 -3.03 -4.21 3.65
CA ILE A 143 -3.53 -3.99 5.01
C ILE A 143 -2.41 -4.43 5.95
N THR A 144 -1.79 -3.48 6.65
CA THR A 144 -0.55 -3.76 7.36
C THR A 144 -0.26 -2.75 8.46
N GLY A 145 0.52 -3.14 9.47
CA GLY A 145 1.10 -2.25 10.47
C GLY A 145 2.58 -1.93 10.23
N LYS A 146 3.16 -2.38 9.11
CA LYS A 146 4.58 -2.27 8.81
C LYS A 146 4.83 -2.11 7.30
N PRO A 147 6.03 -1.65 6.87
CA PRO A 147 6.42 -1.71 5.46
C PRO A 147 6.65 -3.16 5.00
N PHE A 148 6.48 -3.38 3.70
CA PHE A 148 6.84 -4.63 3.03
C PHE A 148 7.92 -4.39 1.97
N ALA A 149 8.82 -5.35 1.84
CA ALA A 149 9.76 -5.45 0.72
C ALA A 149 9.04 -6.17 -0.44
N ILE A 150 8.51 -5.39 -1.37
CA ILE A 150 7.66 -5.87 -2.48
C ILE A 150 8.13 -5.35 -3.85
N PRO A 151 9.40 -5.59 -4.22
CA PRO A 151 9.94 -5.08 -5.50
C PRO A 151 9.25 -5.70 -6.71
N TRP A 152 8.85 -6.97 -6.63
CA TRP A 152 8.14 -7.63 -7.73
C TRP A 152 6.76 -6.99 -7.95
N GLU A 153 6.00 -6.76 -6.88
CA GLU A 153 4.68 -6.14 -6.93
C GLU A 153 4.77 -4.69 -7.45
N LYS A 154 5.76 -3.92 -6.98
CA LYS A 154 6.02 -2.57 -7.49
C LYS A 154 6.24 -2.58 -9.01
N LYS A 155 6.97 -3.56 -9.54
CA LYS A 155 7.24 -3.69 -10.98
C LYS A 155 6.00 -4.10 -11.76
N ASN A 156 5.23 -5.08 -11.27
CA ASN A 156 4.24 -5.80 -12.07
C ASN A 156 2.78 -5.43 -11.79
N ILE A 157 2.46 -4.84 -10.64
CA ILE A 157 1.09 -4.46 -10.29
C ILE A 157 0.86 -2.99 -10.65
N PRO A 158 -0.17 -2.66 -11.44
CA PRO A 158 -0.38 -1.30 -11.93
C PRO A 158 -0.87 -0.31 -10.87
N ALA A 159 -1.58 -0.76 -9.82
CA ALA A 159 -2.02 0.12 -8.74
C ALA A 159 -1.80 -0.53 -7.37
N ILE A 160 -1.21 0.24 -6.44
CA ILE A 160 -0.88 -0.23 -5.09
C ILE A 160 -1.29 0.84 -4.08
N LEU A 161 -2.09 0.42 -3.09
CA LEU A 161 -2.49 1.23 -1.93
C LEU A 161 -1.98 0.58 -0.64
N VAL A 162 -1.73 1.41 0.37
CA VAL A 162 -1.56 0.98 1.76
C VAL A 162 -2.72 1.56 2.56
N GLN A 163 -3.51 0.69 3.17
CA GLN A 163 -4.67 1.10 3.97
C GLN A 163 -4.35 1.17 5.47
N TRP A 164 -3.27 0.51 5.91
CA TRP A 164 -2.96 0.31 7.33
C TRP A 164 -4.05 -0.49 8.04
N TYR A 165 -4.13 -0.40 9.35
CA TYR A 165 -5.22 -0.94 10.16
C TYR A 165 -6.25 0.17 10.40
N ALA A 166 -7.19 0.29 9.48
CA ALA A 166 -8.12 1.41 9.41
C ALA A 166 -9.36 1.26 10.32
N GLY A 167 -9.44 0.16 11.09
CA GLY A 167 -10.50 -0.05 12.08
C GLY A 167 -11.87 -0.37 11.47
N GLU A 168 -12.92 -0.06 12.23
CA GLU A 168 -14.32 -0.47 11.95
C GLU A 168 -14.83 -0.05 10.57
N GLN A 169 -14.42 1.11 10.08
CA GLN A 169 -14.88 1.65 8.80
C GLN A 169 -13.92 1.37 7.64
N SER A 170 -13.02 0.40 7.80
CA SER A 170 -12.00 0.07 6.80
C SER A 170 -12.60 -0.22 5.42
N GLY A 171 -13.72 -0.96 5.36
CA GLY A 171 -14.39 -1.29 4.12
C GLY A 171 -15.04 -0.09 3.44
N ASN A 172 -15.70 0.79 4.19
CA ASN A 172 -16.27 2.01 3.63
C ASN A 172 -15.18 2.95 3.12
N SER A 173 -14.10 3.15 3.90
CA SER A 173 -13.01 4.05 3.53
C SER A 173 -12.26 3.59 2.29
N ILE A 174 -11.93 2.29 2.18
CA ILE A 174 -11.25 1.80 0.99
C ILE A 174 -12.14 1.84 -0.26
N ALA A 175 -13.42 1.55 -0.11
CA ALA A 175 -14.37 1.64 -1.23
C ALA A 175 -14.54 3.09 -1.71
N ASP A 176 -14.65 4.07 -0.81
CA ASP A 176 -14.71 5.50 -1.15
C ASP A 176 -13.46 5.94 -1.92
N ILE A 177 -12.28 5.42 -1.58
CA ILE A 177 -11.03 5.66 -2.33
C ILE A 177 -11.05 4.96 -3.69
N LEU A 178 -11.35 3.66 -3.73
CA LEU A 178 -11.32 2.88 -4.98
C LEU A 178 -12.24 3.47 -6.05
N PHE A 179 -13.42 3.95 -5.66
CA PHE A 179 -14.42 4.52 -6.58
C PHE A 179 -14.36 6.04 -6.70
N GLY A 180 -13.36 6.67 -6.06
CA GLY A 180 -13.05 8.09 -6.26
C GLY A 180 -14.01 9.09 -5.62
N LYS A 181 -14.79 8.69 -4.63
CA LYS A 181 -15.55 9.61 -3.79
C LYS A 181 -14.62 10.47 -2.94
N VAL A 182 -13.51 9.88 -2.51
CA VAL A 182 -12.45 10.54 -1.76
C VAL A 182 -11.13 10.35 -2.49
N SER A 183 -10.35 11.42 -2.63
CA SER A 183 -8.98 11.35 -3.14
C SER A 183 -8.04 10.89 -2.03
N PRO A 184 -7.15 9.91 -2.26
CA PRO A 184 -6.13 9.58 -1.27
C PRO A 184 -5.23 10.78 -1.02
N SER A 185 -4.88 11.03 0.26
CA SER A 185 -4.09 12.19 0.67
C SER A 185 -2.92 11.83 1.59
N GLY A 186 -2.85 10.58 2.04
CA GLY A 186 -1.79 10.12 2.94
C GLY A 186 -0.42 10.11 2.27
N ARG A 187 0.59 10.55 3.03
CA ARG A 187 2.01 10.45 2.68
C ARG A 187 2.68 9.44 3.60
N LEU A 188 3.64 8.68 3.07
CA LEU A 188 4.39 7.73 3.88
C LEU A 188 5.17 8.44 5.00
N THR A 189 5.09 7.92 6.20
CA THR A 189 5.82 8.40 7.38
C THR A 189 7.14 7.66 7.60
N PHE A 190 7.48 6.72 6.72
CA PHE A 190 8.75 5.99 6.65
C PHE A 190 8.94 5.44 5.24
N SER A 191 10.18 5.03 4.93
CA SER A 191 10.50 4.46 3.63
C SER A 191 10.16 2.97 3.55
N PHE A 192 9.74 2.49 2.39
CA PHE A 192 9.58 1.06 2.09
C PHE A 192 10.91 0.51 1.56
N PRO A 193 11.48 -0.54 2.17
CA PRO A 193 12.73 -1.12 1.74
C PRO A 193 12.56 -2.00 0.50
N GLU A 194 13.62 -2.22 -0.25
CA GLU A 194 13.65 -3.17 -1.37
C GLU A 194 13.82 -4.61 -0.91
N SER A 195 14.49 -4.80 0.23
CA SER A 195 14.69 -6.09 0.89
C SER A 195 14.89 -5.90 2.39
N THR A 196 14.86 -6.98 3.16
CA THR A 196 15.17 -6.96 4.59
C THR A 196 16.60 -6.48 4.84
N GLY A 197 17.55 -6.89 4.00
CA GLY A 197 18.95 -6.45 4.05
C GLY A 197 19.16 -4.97 3.71
N HIS A 198 18.14 -4.28 3.20
CA HIS A 198 18.20 -2.83 2.89
C HIS A 198 18.04 -1.95 4.15
N LEU A 199 17.74 -2.53 5.30
CA LEU A 199 17.57 -1.78 6.54
C LEU A 199 18.92 -1.41 7.18
N PRO A 200 19.04 -0.20 7.77
CA PRO A 200 18.06 0.90 7.81
C PRO A 200 17.98 1.65 6.47
N VAL A 201 16.76 1.92 6.00
CA VAL A 201 16.52 2.61 4.73
C VAL A 201 16.02 4.04 4.96
N PHE A 202 16.78 5.02 4.52
CA PHE A 202 16.48 6.43 4.70
C PHE A 202 16.19 7.11 3.36
N TYR A 203 15.23 8.04 3.32
CA TYR A 203 14.96 8.83 2.12
C TYR A 203 16.12 9.77 1.76
N ASN A 204 16.88 10.21 2.76
CA ASN A 204 18.01 11.10 2.66
C ASN A 204 19.35 10.37 2.83
N HIS A 205 19.44 9.15 2.34
CA HIS A 205 20.66 8.36 2.39
C HIS A 205 21.86 9.17 1.88
N LEU A 206 22.85 9.37 2.75
CA LEU A 206 24.03 10.14 2.40
C LEU A 206 24.91 9.35 1.45
N ARG A 207 25.58 10.07 0.56
CA ARG A 207 26.62 9.47 -0.29
C ARG A 207 27.75 8.95 0.59
N SER A 208 28.23 7.75 0.29
CA SER A 208 29.41 7.23 0.96
C SER A 208 30.62 8.12 0.67
N ASP A 209 31.63 8.06 1.54
CA ASP A 209 32.90 8.78 1.41
C ASP A 209 33.62 8.49 0.09
N ARG A 210 33.32 7.39 -0.58
CA ARG A 210 33.89 7.00 -1.88
C ARG A 210 33.07 7.45 -3.09
N GLY A 211 32.08 8.27 -2.87
CA GLY A 211 31.34 8.95 -3.93
C GLY A 211 30.47 8.06 -4.81
N PHE A 212 29.81 7.02 -4.27
CA PHE A 212 29.50 5.86 -5.03
C PHE A 212 28.09 5.64 -5.49
N TYR A 213 27.38 6.59 -6.00
CA TYR A 213 26.05 6.43 -6.62
C TYR A 213 26.05 6.57 -8.14
N LYS A 214 27.15 6.32 -8.80
CA LYS A 214 27.24 6.38 -10.26
C LYS A 214 26.57 5.19 -10.92
N SER A 215 26.55 4.04 -10.24
CA SER A 215 25.95 2.80 -10.75
C SER A 215 25.33 2.03 -9.58
N PRO A 216 23.98 1.93 -9.53
CA PRO A 216 23.31 1.04 -8.60
C PRO A 216 23.81 -0.38 -8.77
N GLY A 217 23.98 -1.11 -7.66
CA GLY A 217 24.33 -2.53 -7.73
C GLY A 217 23.18 -3.36 -8.30
N SER A 218 23.54 -4.44 -8.97
CA SER A 218 22.63 -5.50 -9.44
C SER A 218 23.36 -6.85 -9.39
N TYR A 219 22.64 -7.96 -9.60
CA TYR A 219 23.29 -9.28 -9.69
C TYR A 219 24.25 -9.39 -10.85
N ASP A 220 23.98 -8.70 -11.97
CA ASP A 220 24.83 -8.72 -13.16
C ASP A 220 25.97 -7.70 -13.06
N SER A 221 25.83 -6.68 -12.23
CA SER A 221 26.83 -5.63 -12.01
C SER A 221 26.82 -5.18 -10.55
N PRO A 222 27.54 -5.88 -9.67
CA PRO A 222 27.59 -5.58 -8.23
C PRO A 222 28.08 -4.16 -7.94
N GLY A 223 27.35 -3.48 -7.06
CA GLY A 223 27.68 -2.13 -6.57
C GLY A 223 28.51 -2.14 -5.29
N ARG A 224 28.63 -0.99 -4.67
CA ARG A 224 29.40 -0.84 -3.42
C ARG A 224 28.56 -0.59 -2.18
N ASP A 225 27.48 0.20 -2.25
CA ASP A 225 26.65 0.51 -1.08
C ASP A 225 25.78 -0.70 -0.71
N TYR A 226 24.93 -1.09 -1.62
CA TYR A 226 24.26 -2.37 -1.61
C TYR A 226 24.72 -3.17 -2.82
N VAL A 227 25.44 -4.26 -2.59
CA VAL A 227 26.16 -4.99 -3.65
C VAL A 227 25.26 -5.32 -4.84
N PHE A 228 24.01 -5.71 -4.59
CA PHE A 228 23.07 -6.19 -5.61
C PHE A 228 21.86 -5.29 -5.85
N SER A 229 21.77 -4.13 -5.19
CA SER A 229 20.63 -3.22 -5.34
C SER A 229 21.07 -1.76 -5.26
N ALA A 230 20.16 -0.87 -5.67
CA ALA A 230 20.33 0.56 -5.43
C ALA A 230 20.12 0.90 -3.94
N PRO A 231 20.73 1.97 -3.43
CA PRO A 231 20.49 2.45 -2.07
C PRO A 231 19.13 3.19 -1.92
N VAL A 232 18.35 3.24 -2.98
CA VAL A 232 17.08 3.98 -3.02
C VAL A 232 15.94 3.08 -2.56
N PRO A 233 15.09 3.54 -1.62
CA PRO A 233 13.95 2.75 -1.18
C PRO A 233 12.93 2.50 -2.30
N LEU A 234 12.07 1.49 -2.15
CA LEU A 234 10.93 1.28 -3.06
C LEU A 234 10.07 2.54 -3.12
N TRP A 235 9.71 3.08 -1.97
CA TRP A 235 9.04 4.37 -1.83
C TRP A 235 9.64 5.08 -0.62
N SER A 236 10.02 6.32 -0.80
CA SER A 236 10.63 7.13 0.24
C SER A 236 9.58 7.66 1.23
N PHE A 237 10.00 8.00 2.44
CA PHE A 237 9.27 8.91 3.32
C PHE A 237 8.69 10.08 2.51
N GLY A 238 7.47 10.48 2.81
CA GLY A 238 6.77 11.55 2.10
C GLY A 238 6.11 11.15 0.78
N HIS A 239 6.39 9.95 0.25
CA HIS A 239 5.74 9.49 -0.97
C HIS A 239 4.25 9.23 -0.78
N GLY A 240 3.47 9.63 -1.76
CA GLY A 240 2.04 9.34 -1.87
C GLY A 240 1.46 10.01 -3.10
N LEU A 241 0.55 9.32 -3.79
CA LEU A 241 -0.18 9.84 -4.94
C LEU A 241 -1.59 10.23 -4.54
N THR A 242 -2.18 11.14 -5.28
CA THR A 242 -3.57 11.59 -5.14
C THR A 242 -4.27 11.55 -6.49
N TYR A 243 -5.59 11.73 -6.52
CA TYR A 243 -6.36 11.80 -7.76
C TYR A 243 -6.43 13.23 -8.34
N THR A 244 -5.67 14.16 -7.76
CA THR A 244 -5.52 15.52 -8.25
C THR A 244 -4.04 15.89 -8.29
N THR A 245 -3.71 17.10 -8.64
CA THR A 245 -2.34 17.62 -8.68
C THR A 245 -2.23 18.89 -7.88
N PHE A 246 -1.10 19.06 -7.19
CA PHE A 246 -0.79 20.26 -6.43
C PHE A 246 0.48 20.90 -6.99
N GLU A 247 0.48 22.21 -7.06
CA GLU A 247 1.61 23.04 -7.40
C GLU A 247 2.08 23.79 -6.16
N TYR A 248 3.37 23.72 -5.91
CA TYR A 248 4.06 24.46 -4.86
C TYR A 248 4.83 25.61 -5.50
N SER A 249 4.64 26.83 -5.00
CA SER A 249 5.32 28.01 -5.50
C SER A 249 5.63 29.01 -4.39
N ASN A 250 6.42 30.04 -4.70
CA ASN A 250 6.72 31.16 -3.81
C ASN A 250 7.25 30.75 -2.43
N LEU A 251 8.15 29.74 -2.37
CA LEU A 251 8.84 29.40 -1.14
C LEU A 251 9.71 30.57 -0.68
N GLN A 252 9.42 31.08 0.50
CA GLN A 252 10.07 32.23 1.08
C GLN A 252 10.36 32.02 2.57
N THR A 253 11.41 32.65 3.04
CA THR A 253 11.67 32.84 4.48
C THR A 253 11.50 34.31 4.81
N ASP A 254 11.15 34.63 6.04
CA ASP A 254 10.94 36.00 6.52
C ASP A 254 12.23 36.84 6.53
N ARG A 255 13.39 36.17 6.56
CA ARG A 255 14.74 36.77 6.56
C ARG A 255 15.71 35.92 5.78
N THR A 256 16.85 36.51 5.41
CA THR A 256 17.97 35.82 4.70
C THR A 256 19.02 35.28 5.64
N SER A 257 19.08 35.75 6.89
CA SER A 257 20.04 35.36 7.90
C SER A 257 19.39 35.22 9.25
N TYR A 258 19.80 34.21 10.00
CA TYR A 258 19.27 33.87 11.31
C TYR A 258 20.39 33.60 12.30
N LEU A 259 20.15 33.94 13.58
CA LEU A 259 20.98 33.48 14.68
C LEU A 259 20.49 32.10 15.18
N LEU A 260 21.34 31.42 15.95
CA LEU A 260 21.07 30.04 16.39
C LEU A 260 19.73 29.84 17.10
N ASN A 261 19.26 30.85 17.82
CA ASN A 261 18.01 30.79 18.61
C ASN A 261 16.84 31.53 17.96
N ASP A 262 16.97 31.95 16.73
CA ASP A 262 15.88 32.62 16.01
C ASP A 262 14.83 31.64 15.55
N THR A 263 13.59 32.13 15.50
CA THR A 263 12.49 31.44 14.83
C THR A 263 12.53 31.75 13.34
N VAL A 264 12.50 30.73 12.50
CA VAL A 264 12.41 30.84 11.04
C VAL A 264 10.94 30.71 10.62
N HIS A 265 10.41 31.74 9.98
CA HIS A 265 9.08 31.68 9.37
C HIS A 265 9.22 31.32 7.88
N VAL A 266 8.66 30.17 7.51
CA VAL A 266 8.63 29.69 6.13
C VAL A 266 7.22 29.85 5.58
N ARG A 267 7.12 30.41 4.38
CA ARG A 267 5.86 30.57 3.63
C ARG A 267 5.97 29.87 2.28
N ILE A 268 4.90 29.21 1.88
CA ILE A 268 4.79 28.59 0.58
C ILE A 268 3.34 28.70 0.08
N ASP A 269 3.15 28.91 -1.21
CA ASP A 269 1.84 28.87 -1.84
C ASP A 269 1.57 27.45 -2.33
N LEU A 270 0.37 26.95 -2.01
CA LEU A 270 -0.12 25.64 -2.44
C LEU A 270 -1.39 25.80 -3.25
N LYS A 271 -1.39 25.33 -4.48
CA LYS A 271 -2.52 25.40 -5.40
C LYS A 271 -2.92 23.99 -5.88
N ASN A 272 -4.19 23.65 -5.77
CA ASN A 272 -4.74 22.47 -6.46
C ASN A 272 -4.93 22.83 -7.95
N THR A 273 -4.16 22.19 -8.83
CA THR A 273 -4.18 22.40 -10.28
C THR A 273 -4.97 21.32 -11.02
N GLY A 274 -5.43 20.29 -10.31
CA GLY A 274 -6.23 19.22 -10.89
C GLY A 274 -7.72 19.50 -10.89
N LYS A 275 -8.50 18.51 -11.32
CA LYS A 275 -9.96 18.62 -11.49
C LYS A 275 -10.77 18.06 -10.30
N ARG A 276 -10.11 17.54 -9.28
CA ARG A 276 -10.76 16.92 -8.11
C ARG A 276 -10.37 17.64 -6.84
N GLU A 277 -11.27 17.70 -5.90
CA GLU A 277 -10.92 18.07 -4.54
C GLU A 277 -9.90 17.08 -3.96
N GLY A 278 -8.96 17.59 -3.18
CA GLY A 278 -7.94 16.79 -2.53
C GLY A 278 -7.34 17.52 -1.32
N LYS A 279 -6.69 16.75 -0.48
CA LYS A 279 -5.90 17.26 0.65
C LYS A 279 -4.43 16.99 0.35
N GLU A 280 -3.56 17.88 0.83
CA GLU A 280 -2.12 17.74 0.70
C GLU A 280 -1.45 17.81 2.07
N VAL A 281 -0.39 17.04 2.24
CA VAL A 281 0.49 17.10 3.41
C VAL A 281 1.77 17.80 2.98
N VAL A 282 1.95 19.03 3.42
CA VAL A 282 3.16 19.81 3.16
C VAL A 282 4.27 19.29 4.06
N GLN A 283 5.38 18.90 3.47
CA GLN A 283 6.55 18.36 4.16
C GLN A 283 7.80 19.18 3.83
#